data_6afe714c5e699325df27c2d5fc3cccef
#
_entry.id   6afe714c5e699325df27c2d5fc3cccef
#
_cell.length_a   1.000
_cell.length_b   1.000
_cell.length_c   1.000
_cell.angle_alpha   90.00
_cell.angle_beta   90.00
_cell.angle_gamma   90.00
#
_symmetry.space_group_name_H-M   'P 1'
#
loop_
_entity.id
_entity.type
_entity.pdbx_description
1 polymer ?
#
loop_
_entity_poly.entity_id
_entity_poly.type
_entity_poly.pdbx_seq_one_letter_code
_entity_poly.pdbx_strand_id
1 'polypeptide(L)'
;VLAEDTRHSKKLFTHFEISTPIRAFHEHNEREKTKAIIDEIHSGKSIALISDAGTPLISDPGYFLVAHAKKEGIDVTPIPGPSALITALSASGLASDSFTFFGFLPSKQTARMKFLQKLISSTETIIFYESPKRILATLTDMLSIFGGEREVCLAKELTKSFETIHTDKIPSLIEYLTSDPAHQKGEFVILISSDDKIDLLDAENKLDKLLPILCAEMGASKAAKLAAKITGIDKKHCYKKAIEL
;
A
#
# COMPACT_ATOMS: atom_id res chain seq x y z
N VAL A 1 25.10 -10.46 11.36
CA VAL A 1 23.98 -9.96 10.54
C VAL A 1 22.91 -11.03 10.44
N LEU A 2 21.63 -10.64 10.50
CA LEU A 2 20.46 -11.49 10.29
C LEU A 2 19.92 -11.22 8.88
N ALA A 3 19.68 -12.27 8.10
CA ALA A 3 19.18 -12.16 6.73
C ALA A 3 18.11 -13.23 6.45
N GLU A 4 17.14 -12.92 5.63
CA GLU A 4 16.08 -13.84 5.25
C GLU A 4 16.65 -15.00 4.42
N ASP A 5 17.28 -14.73 3.29
CA ASP A 5 18.07 -15.70 2.53
C ASP A 5 19.57 -15.35 2.58
N THR A 6 20.31 -16.12 3.36
CA THR A 6 21.77 -15.92 3.51
C THR A 6 22.53 -16.11 2.19
N ARG A 7 22.01 -16.88 1.22
CA ARG A 7 22.64 -17.10 -0.09
C ARG A 7 22.51 -15.86 -0.96
N HIS A 8 21.35 -15.19 -0.89
CA HIS A 8 21.10 -13.93 -1.58
C HIS A 8 22.01 -12.84 -1.02
N SER A 9 21.99 -12.66 0.30
CA SER A 9 22.79 -11.66 1.00
C SER A 9 24.30 -11.85 0.83
N LYS A 10 24.81 -13.11 0.72
CA LYS A 10 26.23 -13.39 0.49
C LYS A 10 26.78 -12.74 -0.78
N LYS A 11 25.97 -12.58 -1.84
CA LYS A 11 26.42 -11.90 -3.06
C LYS A 11 26.78 -10.45 -2.78
N LEU A 12 25.93 -9.76 -2.00
CA LEU A 12 26.15 -8.38 -1.59
C LEU A 12 27.39 -8.26 -0.68
N PHE A 13 27.52 -9.17 0.28
CA PHE A 13 28.66 -9.20 1.21
C PHE A 13 29.99 -9.44 0.47
N THR A 14 29.99 -10.33 -0.51
CA THR A 14 31.16 -10.57 -1.36
C THR A 14 31.51 -9.34 -2.19
N HIS A 15 30.49 -8.67 -2.77
CA HIS A 15 30.70 -7.49 -3.60
C HIS A 15 31.30 -6.31 -2.81
N PHE A 16 30.86 -6.13 -1.55
CA PHE A 16 31.35 -5.06 -0.67
C PHE A 16 32.44 -5.50 0.29
N GLU A 17 33.00 -6.70 0.12
CA GLU A 17 34.08 -7.26 0.96
C GLU A 17 33.74 -7.29 2.46
N ILE A 18 32.43 -7.52 2.79
CA ILE A 18 31.96 -7.59 4.17
C ILE A 18 32.22 -8.98 4.72
N SER A 19 33.02 -9.09 5.79
CA SER A 19 33.40 -10.35 6.45
C SER A 19 32.51 -10.73 7.63
N THR A 20 31.57 -9.88 8.02
CA THR A 20 30.68 -10.12 9.16
C THR A 20 29.84 -11.37 8.96
N PRO A 21 29.74 -12.29 9.97
CA PRO A 21 28.96 -13.50 9.86
C PRO A 21 27.47 -13.24 9.60
N ILE A 22 26.88 -13.98 8.65
CA ILE A 22 25.45 -13.91 8.31
C ILE A 22 24.74 -15.12 8.88
N ARG A 23 23.59 -14.92 9.51
CA ARG A 23 22.72 -15.98 10.05
C ARG A 23 21.33 -15.87 9.43
N ALA A 24 20.72 -17.03 9.11
CA ALA A 24 19.35 -17.08 8.60
C ALA A 24 18.34 -16.66 9.67
N PHE A 25 17.49 -15.71 9.31
CA PHE A 25 16.40 -15.19 10.14
C PHE A 25 15.19 -14.88 9.24
N HIS A 26 14.20 -15.77 9.26
CA HIS A 26 13.04 -15.75 8.39
C HIS A 26 11.77 -16.04 9.17
N GLU A 27 10.60 -15.83 8.61
CA GLU A 27 9.30 -15.95 9.25
C GLU A 27 9.13 -17.25 10.07
N HIS A 28 9.65 -18.38 9.57
CA HIS A 28 9.51 -19.68 10.23
C HIS A 28 10.39 -19.84 11.48
N ASN A 29 11.47 -19.07 11.63
CA ASN A 29 12.40 -19.21 12.76
C ASN A 29 12.54 -17.97 13.65
N GLU A 30 11.94 -16.83 13.26
CA GLU A 30 12.13 -15.58 13.99
C GLU A 30 11.68 -15.66 15.45
N ARG A 31 10.54 -16.32 15.74
CA ARG A 31 10.03 -16.47 17.11
C ARG A 31 10.98 -17.29 17.99
N GLU A 32 11.50 -18.37 17.45
CA GLU A 32 12.42 -19.26 18.17
C GLU A 32 13.76 -18.56 18.45
N LYS A 33 14.30 -17.85 17.46
CA LYS A 33 15.63 -17.24 17.55
C LYS A 33 15.65 -15.90 18.29
N THR A 34 14.52 -15.20 18.38
CA THR A 34 14.45 -13.85 18.95
C THR A 34 15.08 -13.79 20.34
N LYS A 35 14.74 -14.73 21.24
CA LYS A 35 15.27 -14.71 22.62
C LYS A 35 16.80 -14.79 22.63
N ALA A 36 17.38 -15.73 21.93
CA ALA A 36 18.85 -15.89 21.87
C ALA A 36 19.55 -14.66 21.27
N ILE A 37 18.92 -14.00 20.30
CA ILE A 37 19.44 -12.76 19.70
C ILE A 37 19.39 -11.60 20.72
N ILE A 38 18.33 -11.48 21.49
CA ILE A 38 18.21 -10.49 22.57
C ILE A 38 19.27 -10.71 23.63
N ASP A 39 19.51 -11.97 24.06
CA ASP A 39 20.56 -12.31 25.02
C ASP A 39 21.96 -11.94 24.48
N GLU A 40 22.21 -12.14 23.18
CA GLU A 40 23.45 -11.68 22.54
C GLU A 40 23.62 -10.15 22.58
N ILE A 41 22.56 -9.41 22.35
CA ILE A 41 22.59 -7.93 22.39
C ILE A 41 22.88 -7.46 23.82
N HIS A 42 22.25 -8.07 24.84
CA HIS A 42 22.55 -7.77 26.25
C HIS A 42 24.00 -8.10 26.64
N SER A 43 24.64 -9.06 25.95
CA SER A 43 26.07 -9.34 26.11
C SER A 43 27.01 -8.30 25.45
N GLY A 44 26.45 -7.21 24.89
CA GLY A 44 27.19 -6.11 24.27
C GLY A 44 27.40 -6.24 22.76
N LYS A 45 26.72 -7.18 22.09
CA LYS A 45 26.80 -7.31 20.62
C LYS A 45 25.82 -6.37 19.93
N SER A 46 26.21 -5.85 18.77
CA SER A 46 25.33 -5.16 17.82
C SER A 46 24.84 -6.15 16.76
N ILE A 47 23.57 -6.07 16.45
CA ILE A 47 22.91 -6.92 15.44
C ILE A 47 22.36 -6.05 14.32
N ALA A 48 22.64 -6.40 13.07
CA ALA A 48 22.00 -5.83 11.90
C ALA A 48 20.98 -6.81 11.33
N LEU A 49 19.78 -6.34 11.02
CA LEU A 49 18.74 -7.08 10.29
C LEU A 49 18.65 -6.52 8.87
N ILE A 50 18.74 -7.38 7.88
CA ILE A 50 18.60 -7.02 6.46
C ILE A 50 17.52 -7.90 5.80
N SER A 51 16.83 -7.35 4.80
CA SER A 51 15.92 -8.11 3.94
C SER A 51 16.58 -8.43 2.59
N ASP A 52 15.98 -9.32 1.83
CA ASP A 52 16.47 -9.68 0.49
C ASP A 52 16.23 -8.53 -0.50
N ALA A 53 15.16 -7.75 -0.30
CA ALA A 53 14.86 -6.54 -1.07
C ALA A 53 14.00 -5.56 -0.24
N GLY A 54 14.34 -4.29 -0.27
CA GLY A 54 13.57 -3.25 0.43
C GLY A 54 13.93 -3.09 1.90
N THR A 55 12.95 -2.70 2.70
CA THR A 55 13.09 -2.41 4.13
C THR A 55 12.59 -3.59 4.95
N PRO A 56 13.41 -4.13 5.89
CA PRO A 56 12.98 -5.18 6.80
C PRO A 56 11.65 -4.87 7.50
N LEU A 57 10.90 -5.88 7.88
CA LEU A 57 9.56 -5.85 8.48
C LEU A 57 8.41 -5.47 7.52
N ILE A 58 8.67 -4.89 6.39
CA ILE A 58 7.62 -4.49 5.43
C ILE A 58 7.34 -5.67 4.49
N SER A 59 6.44 -6.54 4.88
CA SER A 59 6.18 -7.88 4.28
C SER A 59 7.36 -8.85 4.41
N ASP A 60 8.28 -8.58 5.34
CA ASP A 60 9.49 -9.33 5.63
C ASP A 60 9.55 -9.70 7.12
N PRO A 61 10.39 -10.68 7.53
CA PRO A 61 10.58 -11.06 8.92
C PRO A 61 11.24 -9.93 9.74
N GLY A 62 11.04 -9.97 11.07
CA GLY A 62 11.72 -9.08 12.00
C GLY A 62 10.82 -8.40 13.03
N TYR A 63 9.50 -8.43 12.83
CA TYR A 63 8.55 -7.79 13.74
C TYR A 63 8.73 -8.26 15.20
N PHE A 64 8.83 -9.57 15.42
CA PHE A 64 8.98 -10.11 16.78
C PHE A 64 10.30 -9.69 17.42
N LEU A 65 11.39 -9.67 16.65
CA LEU A 65 12.68 -9.23 17.15
C LEU A 65 12.67 -7.76 17.57
N VAL A 66 12.17 -6.88 16.71
CA VAL A 66 12.11 -5.45 17.00
C VAL A 66 11.16 -5.16 18.17
N ALA A 67 10.00 -5.83 18.21
CA ALA A 67 9.05 -5.66 19.31
C ALA A 67 9.65 -6.10 20.66
N HIS A 68 10.39 -7.22 20.71
CA HIS A 68 11.09 -7.66 21.91
C HIS A 68 12.23 -6.74 22.29
N ALA A 69 13.06 -6.31 21.34
CA ALA A 69 14.15 -5.37 21.59
C ALA A 69 13.62 -4.08 22.24
N LYS A 70 12.56 -3.51 21.71
CA LYS A 70 11.91 -2.31 22.28
C LYS A 70 11.37 -2.55 23.68
N LYS A 71 10.77 -3.71 23.93
CA LYS A 71 10.25 -4.09 25.26
C LYS A 71 11.36 -4.23 26.31
N GLU A 72 12.53 -4.72 25.91
CA GLU A 72 13.72 -4.88 26.78
C GLU A 72 14.57 -3.59 26.84
N GLY A 73 14.09 -2.47 26.31
CA GLY A 73 14.81 -1.19 26.35
C GLY A 73 16.04 -1.12 25.42
N ILE A 74 16.17 -2.04 24.47
CA ILE A 74 17.26 -2.05 23.49
C ILE A 74 17.00 -0.99 22.42
N ASP A 75 18.03 -0.21 22.10
CA ASP A 75 17.98 0.77 21.02
C ASP A 75 17.87 0.08 19.65
N VAL A 76 16.87 0.50 18.88
CA VAL A 76 16.68 0.08 17.49
C VAL A 76 16.84 1.29 16.59
N THR A 77 17.88 1.28 15.77
CA THR A 77 18.20 2.37 14.82
C THR A 77 17.71 1.99 13.43
N PRO A 78 16.69 2.67 12.85
CA PRO A 78 16.29 2.44 11.48
C PRO A 78 17.30 3.09 10.53
N ILE A 79 17.67 2.37 9.48
CA ILE A 79 18.46 2.91 8.38
C ILE A 79 17.49 3.17 7.22
N PRO A 80 17.30 4.43 6.78
CA PRO A 80 16.46 4.73 5.63
C PRO A 80 16.94 3.98 4.40
N GLY A 81 15.99 3.36 3.70
CA GLY A 81 16.29 2.51 2.55
C GLY A 81 15.14 2.44 1.56
N PRO A 82 15.29 1.67 0.48
CA PRO A 82 14.28 1.52 -0.55
C PRO A 82 13.04 0.83 -0.01
N SER A 83 11.89 1.19 -0.57
CA SER A 83 10.61 0.55 -0.29
C SER A 83 9.80 0.49 -1.59
N ALA A 84 9.50 -0.72 -2.07
CA ALA A 84 8.79 -0.91 -3.33
C ALA A 84 7.41 -0.22 -3.32
N LEU A 85 6.69 -0.24 -2.19
CA LEU A 85 5.39 0.43 -2.09
C LEU A 85 5.51 1.95 -2.26
N ILE A 86 6.50 2.59 -1.62
CA ILE A 86 6.70 4.04 -1.71
C ILE A 86 7.22 4.43 -3.09
N THR A 87 8.15 3.64 -3.65
CA THR A 87 8.67 3.84 -5.02
C THR A 87 7.52 3.77 -6.04
N ALA A 88 6.66 2.75 -5.93
CA ALA A 88 5.49 2.62 -6.81
C ALA A 88 4.53 3.81 -6.65
N LEU A 89 4.18 4.18 -5.41
CA LEU A 89 3.27 5.27 -5.13
C LEU A 89 3.78 6.60 -5.70
N SER A 90 5.06 6.89 -5.52
CA SER A 90 5.67 8.14 -5.98
C SER A 90 5.66 8.32 -7.51
N ALA A 91 5.49 7.22 -8.27
CA ALA A 91 5.50 7.23 -9.73
C ALA A 91 4.16 6.79 -10.35
N SER A 92 3.17 6.43 -9.53
CA SER A 92 1.89 5.89 -9.99
C SER A 92 0.97 6.93 -10.65
N GLY A 93 1.10 8.21 -10.27
CA GLY A 93 0.13 9.26 -10.63
C GLY A 93 -1.17 9.23 -9.82
N LEU A 94 -1.32 8.30 -8.86
CA LEU A 94 -2.46 8.23 -7.96
C LEU A 94 -2.27 9.14 -6.74
N ALA A 95 -3.37 9.47 -6.05
CA ALA A 95 -3.33 10.28 -4.83
C ALA A 95 -2.42 9.64 -3.77
N SER A 96 -1.55 10.44 -3.16
CA SER A 96 -0.53 9.95 -2.22
C SER A 96 -0.60 10.57 -0.82
N ASP A 97 -1.56 11.46 -0.60
CA ASP A 97 -1.80 12.13 0.69
C ASP A 97 -2.36 11.18 1.75
N SER A 98 -3.13 10.18 1.33
CA SER A 98 -3.61 9.09 2.18
C SER A 98 -3.58 7.77 1.43
N PHE A 99 -2.96 6.76 2.04
CA PHE A 99 -2.89 5.43 1.45
C PHE A 99 -2.84 4.33 2.51
N THR A 100 -3.31 3.15 2.14
CA THR A 100 -3.24 1.97 3.01
C THR A 100 -2.53 0.83 2.29
N PHE A 101 -1.50 0.27 2.94
CA PHE A 101 -0.75 -0.90 2.47
C PHE A 101 -1.18 -2.17 3.22
N PHE A 102 -1.49 -3.23 2.47
CA PHE A 102 -1.97 -4.51 3.02
C PHE A 102 -0.99 -5.68 2.79
N GLY A 103 0.17 -5.45 2.15
CA GLY A 103 1.06 -6.54 1.76
C GLY A 103 0.44 -7.42 0.67
N PHE A 104 0.60 -8.74 0.77
CA PHE A 104 0.06 -9.68 -0.21
C PHE A 104 -1.42 -10.00 0.04
N LEU A 105 -2.19 -10.04 -1.04
CA LEU A 105 -3.58 -10.49 -1.00
C LEU A 105 -3.69 -11.99 -0.66
N PRO A 106 -4.82 -12.43 -0.05
CA PRO A 106 -5.06 -13.84 0.20
C PRO A 106 -4.90 -14.71 -1.05
N SER A 107 -4.20 -15.84 -0.93
CA SER A 107 -3.92 -16.74 -2.06
C SER A 107 -5.17 -17.41 -2.62
N LYS A 108 -6.13 -17.80 -1.75
CA LYS A 108 -7.42 -18.40 -2.14
C LYS A 108 -8.33 -17.32 -2.72
N GLN A 109 -8.88 -17.56 -3.92
CA GLN A 109 -9.75 -16.62 -4.62
C GLN A 109 -10.93 -16.14 -3.77
N THR A 110 -11.66 -17.06 -3.13
CA THR A 110 -12.81 -16.71 -2.29
C THR A 110 -12.46 -15.78 -1.13
N ALA A 111 -11.30 -15.98 -0.51
CA ALA A 111 -10.81 -15.13 0.56
C ALA A 111 -10.35 -13.78 0.00
N ARG A 112 -9.69 -13.76 -1.16
CA ARG A 112 -9.25 -12.55 -1.86
C ARG A 112 -10.44 -11.67 -2.27
N MET A 113 -11.44 -12.23 -2.91
CA MET A 113 -12.67 -11.50 -3.27
C MET A 113 -13.38 -10.93 -2.04
N LYS A 114 -13.53 -11.73 -0.98
CA LYS A 114 -14.13 -11.27 0.29
C LYS A 114 -13.32 -10.15 0.95
N PHE A 115 -12.00 -10.16 0.78
CA PHE A 115 -11.13 -9.10 1.28
C PHE A 115 -11.30 -7.82 0.44
N LEU A 116 -11.23 -7.92 -0.89
CA LEU A 116 -11.40 -6.80 -1.82
C LEU A 116 -12.78 -6.14 -1.67
N GLN A 117 -13.85 -6.93 -1.43
CA GLN A 117 -15.20 -6.42 -1.20
C GLN A 117 -15.28 -5.40 -0.05
N LYS A 118 -14.44 -5.53 0.99
CA LYS A 118 -14.39 -4.59 2.12
C LYS A 118 -13.74 -3.25 1.75
N LEU A 119 -13.06 -3.20 0.63
CA LEU A 119 -12.26 -2.06 0.19
C LEU A 119 -12.94 -1.25 -0.92
N ILE A 120 -14.15 -1.65 -1.36
CA ILE A 120 -14.89 -0.94 -2.43
C ILE A 120 -15.03 0.55 -2.13
N SER A 121 -15.37 0.87 -0.88
CA SER A 121 -15.64 2.23 -0.42
C SER A 121 -14.41 2.93 0.18
N SER A 122 -13.20 2.47 -0.15
CA SER A 122 -12.01 3.15 0.33
C SER A 122 -11.84 4.51 -0.35
N THR A 123 -11.62 5.53 0.47
CA THR A 123 -11.31 6.90 0.04
C THR A 123 -9.81 7.16 -0.05
N GLU A 124 -8.99 6.12 0.17
CA GLU A 124 -7.54 6.17 0.13
C GLU A 124 -6.99 5.35 -1.03
N THR A 125 -5.78 5.66 -1.48
CA THR A 125 -5.04 4.78 -2.38
C THR A 125 -4.69 3.48 -1.67
N ILE A 126 -5.07 2.34 -2.24
CA ILE A 126 -4.83 1.02 -1.67
C ILE A 126 -3.64 0.38 -2.36
N ILE A 127 -2.70 -0.18 -1.59
CA ILE A 127 -1.47 -0.75 -2.13
C ILE A 127 -1.34 -2.22 -1.72
N PHE A 128 -0.98 -3.08 -2.70
CA PHE A 128 -0.70 -4.50 -2.51
C PHE A 128 0.61 -4.90 -3.16
N TYR A 129 1.27 -5.92 -2.61
CA TYR A 129 2.24 -6.72 -3.35
C TYR A 129 1.53 -7.91 -3.99
N GLU A 130 2.00 -8.31 -5.17
CA GLU A 130 1.44 -9.47 -5.85
C GLU A 130 2.50 -10.28 -6.60
N SER A 131 2.29 -11.60 -6.64
CA SER A 131 3.18 -12.51 -7.33
C SER A 131 2.84 -12.64 -8.82
N PRO A 132 3.82 -12.93 -9.68
CA PRO A 132 3.61 -13.08 -11.12
C PRO A 132 2.60 -14.17 -11.47
N LYS A 133 2.53 -15.23 -10.65
CA LYS A 133 1.60 -16.36 -10.88
C LYS A 133 0.14 -15.99 -10.64
N ARG A 134 -0.13 -14.90 -9.93
CA ARG A 134 -1.48 -14.52 -9.50
C ARG A 134 -1.95 -13.20 -10.08
N ILE A 135 -1.05 -12.39 -10.65
CA ILE A 135 -1.35 -11.01 -11.07
C ILE A 135 -2.60 -10.92 -11.97
N LEU A 136 -2.70 -11.77 -12.99
CA LEU A 136 -3.85 -11.77 -13.90
C LEU A 136 -5.15 -12.15 -13.19
N ALA A 137 -5.13 -13.22 -12.38
CA ALA A 137 -6.30 -13.65 -11.60
C ALA A 137 -6.71 -12.59 -10.57
N THR A 138 -5.74 -11.90 -9.99
CA THR A 138 -5.99 -10.81 -9.03
C THR A 138 -6.65 -9.61 -9.69
N LEU A 139 -6.18 -9.17 -10.88
CA LEU A 139 -6.84 -8.10 -11.64
C LEU A 139 -8.25 -8.49 -12.10
N THR A 140 -8.46 -9.75 -12.48
CA THR A 140 -9.79 -10.25 -12.85
C THR A 140 -10.77 -10.19 -11.66
N ASP A 141 -10.31 -10.58 -10.48
CA ASP A 141 -11.12 -10.44 -9.26
C ASP A 141 -11.37 -8.97 -8.90
N MET A 142 -10.36 -8.10 -9.05
CA MET A 142 -10.51 -6.65 -8.85
C MET A 142 -11.53 -6.05 -9.83
N LEU A 143 -11.51 -6.45 -11.10
CA LEU A 143 -12.50 -6.02 -12.10
C LEU A 143 -13.93 -6.37 -11.67
N SER A 144 -14.13 -7.58 -11.16
CA SER A 144 -15.44 -8.02 -10.72
C SER A 144 -15.96 -7.30 -9.47
N ILE A 145 -15.05 -6.76 -8.63
CA ILE A 145 -15.38 -6.09 -7.37
C ILE A 145 -15.46 -4.57 -7.53
N PHE A 146 -14.46 -3.94 -8.15
CA PHE A 146 -14.35 -2.47 -8.27
C PHE A 146 -14.97 -1.92 -9.55
N GLY A 147 -15.28 -2.79 -10.53
CA GLY A 147 -15.76 -2.40 -11.86
C GLY A 147 -14.64 -1.95 -12.79
N GLY A 148 -15.02 -1.64 -14.04
CA GLY A 148 -14.06 -1.32 -15.10
C GLY A 148 -13.52 0.10 -15.10
N GLU A 149 -14.14 1.01 -14.34
CA GLU A 149 -13.77 2.44 -14.37
C GLU A 149 -12.70 2.81 -13.33
N ARG A 150 -12.40 1.93 -12.38
CA ARG A 150 -11.40 2.17 -11.34
C ARG A 150 -10.01 2.19 -11.95
N GLU A 151 -9.24 3.24 -11.68
CA GLU A 151 -7.84 3.32 -12.07
C GLU A 151 -6.97 2.46 -11.15
N VAL A 152 -6.03 1.78 -11.77
CA VAL A 152 -5.05 0.92 -11.08
C VAL A 152 -3.67 1.16 -11.70
N CYS A 153 -2.67 1.25 -10.85
CA CYS A 153 -1.27 1.25 -11.28
C CYS A 153 -0.66 -0.12 -11.04
N LEU A 154 -0.04 -0.67 -12.07
CA LEU A 154 0.86 -1.83 -11.99
C LEU A 154 2.30 -1.35 -12.05
N ALA A 155 3.00 -1.37 -10.94
CA ALA A 155 4.45 -1.17 -10.90
C ALA A 155 5.13 -2.53 -10.87
N LYS A 156 5.95 -2.81 -11.88
CA LYS A 156 6.58 -4.11 -12.11
C LYS A 156 8.09 -3.96 -12.13
N GLU A 157 8.80 -4.92 -11.51
CA GLU A 157 10.26 -5.01 -11.56
C GLU A 157 10.99 -3.71 -11.20
N LEU A 158 10.47 -2.99 -10.21
CA LEU A 158 11.04 -1.71 -9.76
C LEU A 158 12.54 -1.84 -9.48
N THR A 159 13.31 -0.86 -9.93
CA THR A 159 14.78 -0.77 -9.84
C THR A 159 15.55 -1.82 -10.67
N LYS A 160 14.87 -2.60 -11.52
CA LYS A 160 15.48 -3.64 -12.37
C LYS A 160 15.41 -3.25 -13.86
N SER A 161 16.10 -4.02 -14.71
CA SER A 161 16.18 -3.75 -16.16
C SER A 161 14.84 -3.74 -16.89
N PHE A 162 13.83 -4.40 -16.34
CA PHE A 162 12.48 -4.48 -16.94
C PHE A 162 11.44 -3.72 -16.10
N GLU A 163 11.88 -2.64 -15.45
CA GLU A 163 10.97 -1.77 -14.71
C GLU A 163 9.88 -1.22 -15.63
N THR A 164 8.65 -1.33 -15.17
CA THR A 164 7.48 -0.77 -15.87
C THR A 164 6.51 -0.24 -14.84
N ILE A 165 5.98 0.96 -15.07
CA ILE A 165 4.92 1.56 -14.26
C ILE A 165 3.81 1.94 -15.25
N HIS A 166 2.67 1.26 -15.11
CA HIS A 166 1.55 1.41 -16.03
C HIS A 166 0.28 1.68 -15.23
N THR A 167 -0.26 2.87 -15.37
CA THR A 167 -1.51 3.30 -14.73
C THR A 167 -2.60 3.41 -15.77
N ASP A 168 -3.68 2.65 -15.60
CA ASP A 168 -4.83 2.64 -16.49
C ASP A 168 -6.05 2.00 -15.76
N LYS A 169 -7.18 1.92 -16.44
CA LYS A 169 -8.35 1.16 -16.00
C LYS A 169 -8.07 -0.34 -16.00
N ILE A 170 -8.73 -1.06 -15.09
CA ILE A 170 -8.49 -2.51 -14.92
C ILE A 170 -8.62 -3.32 -16.21
N PRO A 171 -9.63 -3.11 -17.11
CA PRO A 171 -9.71 -3.85 -18.37
C PRO A 171 -8.48 -3.67 -19.26
N SER A 172 -7.96 -2.45 -19.41
CA SER A 172 -6.75 -2.16 -20.21
C SER A 172 -5.52 -2.86 -19.64
N LEU A 173 -5.38 -2.89 -18.29
CA LEU A 173 -4.27 -3.60 -17.64
C LEU A 173 -4.35 -5.12 -17.84
N ILE A 174 -5.55 -5.70 -17.85
CA ILE A 174 -5.76 -7.12 -18.16
C ILE A 174 -5.34 -7.40 -19.61
N GLU A 175 -5.74 -6.55 -20.55
CA GLU A 175 -5.34 -6.66 -21.95
C GLU A 175 -3.81 -6.55 -22.09
N TYR A 176 -3.18 -5.57 -21.44
CA TYR A 176 -1.72 -5.44 -21.40
C TYR A 176 -1.03 -6.71 -20.89
N LEU A 177 -1.50 -7.29 -19.77
CA LEU A 177 -0.91 -8.52 -19.22
C LEU A 177 -1.12 -9.74 -20.11
N THR A 178 -2.21 -9.78 -20.89
CA THR A 178 -2.52 -10.92 -21.78
C THR A 178 -1.87 -10.81 -23.15
N SER A 179 -1.48 -9.61 -23.57
CA SER A 179 -0.84 -9.36 -24.88
C SER A 179 0.54 -10.00 -25.01
N ASP A 180 1.30 -10.12 -23.92
CA ASP A 180 2.62 -10.77 -23.89
C ASP A 180 2.83 -11.51 -22.56
N PRO A 181 3.18 -12.82 -22.56
CA PRO A 181 3.53 -13.56 -21.35
C PRO A 181 4.68 -12.94 -20.52
N ALA A 182 5.56 -12.14 -21.14
CA ALA A 182 6.62 -11.44 -20.46
C ALA A 182 6.08 -10.35 -19.51
N HIS A 183 4.90 -9.80 -19.80
CA HIS A 183 4.24 -8.82 -18.95
C HIS A 183 3.80 -9.40 -17.61
N GLN A 184 3.57 -10.72 -17.50
CA GLN A 184 3.17 -11.40 -16.28
C GLN A 184 4.35 -11.88 -15.44
N LYS A 185 5.61 -11.64 -15.83
CA LYS A 185 6.81 -12.07 -15.08
C LYS A 185 7.30 -10.96 -14.17
N GLY A 186 8.00 -11.35 -13.10
CA GLY A 186 8.64 -10.44 -12.16
C GLY A 186 7.80 -10.15 -10.92
N GLU A 187 8.16 -9.12 -10.17
CA GLU A 187 7.51 -8.71 -8.93
C GLU A 187 6.59 -7.51 -9.20
N PHE A 188 5.43 -7.50 -8.54
CA PHE A 188 4.42 -6.48 -8.78
C PHE A 188 4.04 -5.75 -7.50
N VAL A 189 3.87 -4.44 -7.63
CA VAL A 189 3.09 -3.60 -6.71
C VAL A 189 1.84 -3.16 -7.45
N ILE A 190 0.68 -3.39 -6.85
CA ILE A 190 -0.62 -2.95 -7.35
C ILE A 190 -1.08 -1.79 -6.49
N LEU A 191 -1.43 -0.68 -7.12
CA LEU A 191 -2.04 0.46 -6.45
C LEU A 191 -3.42 0.70 -7.06
N ILE A 192 -4.42 0.89 -6.21
CA ILE A 192 -5.80 1.14 -6.63
C ILE A 192 -6.17 2.55 -6.20
N SER A 193 -6.70 3.37 -7.11
CA SER A 193 -7.18 4.71 -6.76
C SER A 193 -8.30 4.68 -5.73
N SER A 194 -8.48 5.78 -5.00
CA SER A 194 -9.69 6.05 -4.22
C SER A 194 -10.96 5.97 -5.08
N ASP A 195 -12.12 5.90 -4.47
CA ASP A 195 -13.39 5.99 -5.18
C ASP A 195 -13.91 7.43 -5.16
N ASP A 196 -13.56 8.21 -6.16
CA ASP A 196 -14.00 9.61 -6.29
C ASP A 196 -15.52 9.77 -6.29
N LYS A 197 -16.27 8.73 -6.70
CA LYS A 197 -17.73 8.74 -6.65
C LYS A 197 -18.29 8.67 -5.23
N ILE A 198 -17.58 7.99 -4.33
CA ILE A 198 -17.96 7.90 -2.92
C ILE A 198 -17.66 9.22 -2.22
N ASP A 199 -16.53 9.84 -2.50
CA ASP A 199 -16.20 11.15 -1.97
C ASP A 199 -17.26 12.20 -2.40
N LEU A 200 -17.68 12.17 -3.65
CA LEU A 200 -18.75 13.02 -4.17
C LEU A 200 -20.12 12.70 -3.53
N LEU A 201 -20.48 11.43 -3.39
CA LEU A 201 -21.72 11.01 -2.74
C LEU A 201 -21.75 11.35 -1.26
N ASP A 202 -20.65 11.17 -0.55
CA ASP A 202 -20.53 11.55 0.86
C ASP A 202 -20.55 13.08 1.04
N ALA A 203 -19.92 13.82 0.14
CA ALA A 203 -20.00 15.27 0.12
C ALA A 203 -21.43 15.77 -0.17
N GLU A 204 -22.14 15.14 -1.11
CA GLU A 204 -23.54 15.44 -1.41
C GLU A 204 -24.49 15.10 -0.23
N ASN A 205 -24.33 13.93 0.37
CA ASN A 205 -25.08 13.53 1.57
C ASN A 205 -24.85 14.48 2.74
N LYS A 206 -23.62 14.96 2.88
CA LYS A 206 -23.23 15.95 3.88
C LYS A 206 -23.86 17.32 3.58
N LEU A 207 -23.86 17.71 2.30
CA LEU A 207 -24.51 18.92 1.83
C LEU A 207 -26.01 18.89 2.12
N ASP A 208 -26.69 17.80 1.79
CA ASP A 208 -28.14 17.63 1.98
C ASP A 208 -28.57 17.73 3.46
N LYS A 209 -27.74 17.26 4.37
CA LYS A 209 -27.99 17.38 5.83
C LYS A 209 -27.66 18.76 6.37
N LEU A 210 -26.63 19.41 5.86
CA LEU A 210 -26.11 20.66 6.39
C LEU A 210 -26.85 21.88 5.85
N LEU A 211 -27.21 21.88 4.57
CA LEU A 211 -27.73 23.03 3.86
C LEU A 211 -29.06 23.56 4.43
N PRO A 212 -30.05 22.72 4.77
CA PRO A 212 -31.28 23.19 5.41
C PRO A 212 -31.03 23.92 6.74
N ILE A 213 -30.12 23.40 7.56
CA ILE A 213 -29.73 23.96 8.86
C ILE A 213 -29.12 25.37 8.64
N LEU A 214 -28.17 25.46 7.70
CA LEU A 214 -27.51 26.74 7.42
C LEU A 214 -28.45 27.75 6.79
N CYS A 215 -29.38 27.34 5.92
CA CYS A 215 -30.36 28.22 5.30
C CYS A 215 -31.32 28.83 6.32
N ALA A 216 -31.74 28.07 7.33
CA ALA A 216 -32.58 28.55 8.42
C ALA A 216 -31.89 29.65 9.26
N GLU A 217 -30.57 29.57 9.43
CA GLU A 217 -29.83 30.50 10.29
C GLU A 217 -29.31 31.76 9.57
N MET A 218 -28.95 31.67 8.28
CA MET A 218 -28.20 32.76 7.65
C MET A 218 -28.60 33.14 6.21
N GLY A 219 -29.63 32.52 5.68
CA GLY A 219 -30.11 32.74 4.30
C GLY A 219 -29.25 32.07 3.22
N ALA A 220 -29.84 31.76 2.07
CA ALA A 220 -29.33 30.89 1.02
C ALA A 220 -27.91 31.24 0.53
N SER A 221 -27.61 32.53 0.32
CA SER A 221 -26.28 32.91 -0.23
C SER A 221 -25.14 32.71 0.72
N LYS A 222 -25.32 32.99 2.01
CA LYS A 222 -24.29 32.74 3.04
C LYS A 222 -24.18 31.25 3.36
N ALA A 223 -25.31 30.55 3.44
CA ALA A 223 -25.41 29.12 3.64
C ALA A 223 -24.64 28.36 2.55
N ALA A 224 -24.89 28.68 1.28
CA ALA A 224 -24.19 28.06 0.15
C ALA A 224 -22.65 28.26 0.18
N LYS A 225 -22.22 29.49 0.55
CA LYS A 225 -20.78 29.78 0.68
C LYS A 225 -20.13 28.99 1.79
N LEU A 226 -20.80 28.80 2.91
CA LEU A 226 -20.30 28.04 4.05
C LEU A 226 -20.34 26.55 3.78
N ALA A 227 -21.45 26.04 3.22
CA ALA A 227 -21.59 24.66 2.82
C ALA A 227 -20.52 24.22 1.82
N ALA A 228 -20.24 25.04 0.78
CA ALA A 228 -19.17 24.79 -0.18
C ALA A 228 -17.79 24.65 0.49
N LYS A 229 -17.50 25.48 1.49
CA LYS A 229 -16.22 25.37 2.25
C LYS A 229 -16.14 24.12 3.10
N ILE A 230 -17.27 23.63 3.62
CA ILE A 230 -17.31 22.46 4.52
C ILE A 230 -17.31 21.14 3.73
N THR A 231 -18.01 21.11 2.58
CA THR A 231 -18.21 19.90 1.79
C THR A 231 -17.24 19.74 0.62
N GLY A 232 -16.56 20.82 0.22
CA GLY A 232 -15.74 20.84 -1.00
C GLY A 232 -16.55 20.95 -2.30
N ILE A 233 -17.87 20.92 -2.23
CA ILE A 233 -18.76 21.01 -3.41
C ILE A 233 -18.75 22.43 -3.98
N ASP A 234 -18.87 22.55 -5.31
CA ASP A 234 -18.89 23.84 -5.98
C ASP A 234 -19.98 24.77 -5.42
N LYS A 235 -19.62 26.03 -5.20
CA LYS A 235 -20.51 27.04 -4.61
C LYS A 235 -21.80 27.26 -5.41
N LYS A 236 -21.72 27.18 -6.75
CA LYS A 236 -22.90 27.36 -7.61
C LYS A 236 -23.92 26.25 -7.41
N HIS A 237 -23.42 25.00 -7.28
CA HIS A 237 -24.21 23.81 -6.97
C HIS A 237 -24.89 23.96 -5.59
N CYS A 238 -24.12 24.30 -4.54
CA CYS A 238 -24.66 24.56 -3.21
C CYS A 238 -25.71 25.64 -3.20
N TYR A 239 -25.51 26.71 -3.98
CA TYR A 239 -26.48 27.81 -4.07
C TYR A 239 -27.78 27.40 -4.79
N LYS A 240 -27.68 26.64 -5.89
CA LYS A 240 -28.85 26.09 -6.59
C LYS A 240 -29.71 25.24 -5.64
N LYS A 241 -29.09 24.33 -4.88
CA LYS A 241 -29.81 23.54 -3.86
C LYS A 241 -30.41 24.43 -2.74
N ALA A 242 -29.69 25.47 -2.32
CA ALA A 242 -30.15 26.35 -1.24
C ALA A 242 -31.40 27.20 -1.59
N ILE A 243 -31.66 27.46 -2.86
CA ILE A 243 -32.88 28.19 -3.31
C ILE A 243 -34.05 27.25 -3.61
N GLU A 244 -33.81 25.93 -3.65
CA GLU A 244 -34.84 24.89 -3.82
C GLU A 244 -35.42 24.43 -2.46
N LEU A 245 -34.82 24.87 -1.33
CA LEU A 245 -35.26 24.63 0.06
C LEU A 245 -36.23 25.72 0.52
#